data_3917edf2e09b1389897920c9cd00c49d
#
_entry.id   3917edf2e09b1389897920c9cd00c49d
#
_cell.length_a   1.000
_cell.length_b   1.000
_cell.length_c   1.000
_cell.angle_alpha   90.00
_cell.angle_beta   90.00
_cell.angle_gamma   90.00
#
_symmetry.space_group_name_H-M   'P 1'
#
loop_
_entity.id
_entity.type
_entity.pdbx_description
1 polymer ?
#
loop_
_entity_poly.entity_id
_entity_poly.type
_entity_poly.pdbx_seq_one_letter_code
_entity_poly.pdbx_strand_id
1 'polypeptide(L)'
;ARYEKLAAVFRSVSELRAEDPLILTRDDARERFSERLGRNLDGPGITDGGPEPAAPGSTAHISVIDAEGNAAAITLSHGEGNGCELPGTGILMNNFLGEEDLFPAGLGSFIPGQRLSTMMAPTIIEHPSGAVSVLGSGGANRIRTAIAQVVCALVLDGLEPAEAIEQGRIHVENGILSAESFSIPGGAGNLSGALQHARELEEFNEPGLFFGGVHVAHRKPDGALVGGGDFRRNGTAAEVS
;
A
#
# COMPACT_ATOMS: atom_id res chain seq x y z
N ALA A 1 1.85 18.86 -7.74
CA ALA A 1 2.82 18.80 -6.61
C ALA A 1 2.64 17.55 -5.74
N ARG A 2 1.43 17.25 -5.15
CA ARG A 2 1.24 16.08 -4.25
C ARG A 2 1.48 14.77 -4.99
N TYR A 3 0.73 14.50 -6.04
CA TYR A 3 0.81 13.24 -6.80
C TYR A 3 2.15 13.06 -7.51
N GLU A 4 2.80 14.13 -7.94
CA GLU A 4 4.16 14.13 -8.46
C GLU A 4 5.16 13.59 -7.41
N LYS A 5 5.13 14.12 -6.19
CA LYS A 5 6.00 13.66 -5.10
C LYS A 5 5.72 12.19 -4.73
N LEU A 6 4.45 11.79 -4.66
CA LEU A 6 4.07 10.40 -4.41
C LEU A 6 4.58 9.47 -5.52
N ALA A 7 4.43 9.85 -6.79
CA ALA A 7 4.93 9.07 -7.92
C ALA A 7 6.46 8.92 -7.88
N ALA A 8 7.19 9.99 -7.56
CA ALA A 8 8.65 9.94 -7.38
C ALA A 8 9.06 8.99 -6.24
N VAL A 9 8.35 9.04 -5.11
CA VAL A 9 8.57 8.12 -3.97
C VAL A 9 8.33 6.68 -4.38
N PHE A 10 7.20 6.39 -5.02
CA PHE A 10 6.83 5.02 -5.41
C PHE A 10 7.82 4.45 -6.43
N ARG A 11 8.21 5.25 -7.42
CA ARG A 11 9.26 4.91 -8.38
C ARG A 11 10.58 4.58 -7.67
N SER A 12 11.04 5.45 -6.77
CA SER A 12 12.32 5.29 -6.06
C SER A 12 12.36 4.00 -5.23
N VAL A 13 11.27 3.66 -4.54
CA VAL A 13 11.17 2.41 -3.78
C VAL A 13 11.18 1.20 -4.71
N SER A 14 10.46 1.25 -5.83
CA SER A 14 10.39 0.14 -6.78
C SER A 14 11.75 -0.14 -7.43
N GLU A 15 12.46 0.90 -7.86
CA GLU A 15 13.80 0.78 -8.45
C GLU A 15 14.81 0.21 -7.45
N LEU A 16 14.83 0.71 -6.22
CA LEU A 16 15.75 0.20 -5.20
C LEU A 16 15.48 -1.27 -4.84
N ARG A 17 14.21 -1.67 -4.79
CA ARG A 17 13.87 -3.08 -4.55
C ARG A 17 14.22 -3.98 -5.72
N ALA A 18 14.16 -3.50 -6.94
CA ALA A 18 14.61 -4.24 -8.12
C ALA A 18 16.14 -4.44 -8.13
N GLU A 19 16.91 -3.45 -7.68
CA GLU A 19 18.36 -3.53 -7.56
C GLU A 19 18.81 -4.39 -6.36
N ASP A 20 18.13 -4.26 -5.24
CA ASP A 20 18.42 -4.92 -3.97
C ASP A 20 17.15 -5.32 -3.24
N PRO A 21 16.66 -6.55 -3.43
CA PRO A 21 15.42 -7.03 -2.80
C PRO A 21 15.40 -6.92 -1.27
N LEU A 22 16.57 -6.92 -0.64
CA LEU A 22 16.73 -6.82 0.80
C LEU A 22 17.03 -5.39 1.29
N ILE A 23 16.89 -4.39 0.42
CA ILE A 23 17.23 -2.98 0.73
C ILE A 23 16.61 -2.50 2.05
N LEU A 24 15.37 -2.87 2.34
CA LEU A 24 14.66 -2.42 3.55
C LEU A 24 15.19 -3.04 4.86
N THR A 25 16.05 -4.06 4.77
CA THR A 25 16.70 -4.69 5.92
C THR A 25 18.12 -4.18 6.17
N ARG A 26 18.61 -3.26 5.34
CA ARG A 26 19.95 -2.70 5.44
C ARG A 26 19.97 -1.44 6.28
N ASP A 27 21.06 -1.24 6.99
CA ASP A 27 21.27 -0.04 7.83
C ASP A 27 21.33 1.25 7.00
N ASP A 28 21.79 1.18 5.75
CA ASP A 28 21.90 2.29 4.80
C ASP A 28 20.65 2.52 3.94
N ALA A 29 19.57 1.78 4.17
CA ALA A 29 18.33 1.84 3.37
C ALA A 29 17.78 3.25 3.23
N ARG A 30 17.76 4.02 4.32
CA ARG A 30 17.24 5.39 4.35
C ARG A 30 18.09 6.35 3.50
N GLU A 31 19.41 6.22 3.58
CA GLU A 31 20.36 7.05 2.82
C GLU A 31 20.21 6.77 1.32
N ARG A 32 20.28 5.51 0.91
CA ARG A 32 20.10 5.07 -0.47
C ARG A 32 18.75 5.50 -1.04
N PHE A 33 17.68 5.43 -0.24
CA PHE A 33 16.37 5.92 -0.65
C PHE A 33 16.38 7.44 -0.89
N SER A 34 16.98 8.20 0.03
CA SER A 34 17.05 9.66 -0.07
C SER A 34 17.82 10.11 -1.31
N GLU A 35 18.94 9.46 -1.62
CA GLU A 35 19.72 9.72 -2.83
C GLU A 35 18.94 9.36 -4.11
N ARG A 36 18.26 8.22 -4.13
CA ARG A 36 17.45 7.80 -5.27
C ARG A 36 16.29 8.76 -5.50
N LEU A 37 15.58 9.14 -4.42
CA LEU A 37 14.47 10.09 -4.50
C LEU A 37 14.94 11.45 -5.05
N GLY A 38 16.09 11.98 -4.61
CA GLY A 38 16.67 13.21 -5.15
C GLY A 38 16.88 13.10 -6.65
N ARG A 39 17.51 12.03 -7.14
CA ARG A 39 17.71 11.78 -8.57
C ARG A 39 16.40 11.70 -9.36
N ASN A 40 15.37 11.06 -8.81
CA ASN A 40 14.08 10.91 -9.47
C ASN A 40 13.23 12.19 -9.46
N LEU A 41 13.46 13.11 -8.53
CA LEU A 41 12.81 14.42 -8.53
C LEU A 41 13.41 15.38 -9.56
N ASP A 42 14.74 15.27 -9.81
CA ASP A 42 15.50 16.17 -10.67
C ASP A 42 15.83 15.58 -12.05
N GLY A 43 15.56 14.29 -12.26
CA GLY A 43 16.02 13.55 -13.43
C GLY A 43 14.97 13.33 -14.52
N PRO A 44 15.42 12.82 -15.70
CA PRO A 44 14.52 12.48 -16.80
C PRO A 44 13.61 11.28 -16.48
N GLY A 45 12.48 11.19 -17.19
CA GLY A 45 11.50 10.12 -17.06
C GLY A 45 12.04 8.70 -17.36
N ILE A 46 11.21 7.68 -17.17
CA ILE A 46 11.55 6.25 -17.33
C ILE A 46 11.66 5.84 -18.81
N THR A 47 12.53 4.86 -19.11
CA THR A 47 12.77 4.35 -20.47
C THR A 47 12.47 2.86 -20.70
N ASP A 48 12.27 2.02 -19.67
CA ASP A 48 12.13 0.56 -19.86
C ASP A 48 10.87 -0.07 -19.24
N GLY A 49 10.32 -1.14 -19.90
CA GLY A 49 9.10 -1.85 -19.56
C GLY A 49 9.32 -3.03 -18.61
N GLY A 50 8.39 -3.20 -17.70
CA GLY A 50 8.28 -4.37 -16.83
C GLY A 50 7.07 -5.24 -17.19
N PRO A 51 6.88 -6.41 -16.53
CA PRO A 51 5.77 -7.33 -16.77
C PRO A 51 4.40 -6.74 -16.39
N GLU A 52 3.33 -7.32 -16.93
CA GLU A 52 1.95 -6.92 -16.68
C GLU A 52 1.53 -7.11 -15.20
N PRO A 53 0.55 -6.34 -14.70
CA PRO A 53 0.08 -6.44 -13.32
C PRO A 53 -0.61 -7.79 -13.04
N ALA A 54 -0.31 -8.37 -11.88
CA ALA A 54 -0.90 -9.62 -11.42
C ALA A 54 -2.37 -9.48 -11.00
N ALA A 55 -3.11 -10.60 -10.98
CA ALA A 55 -4.50 -10.70 -10.60
C ALA A 55 -4.81 -10.18 -9.16
N PRO A 56 -6.06 -9.85 -8.83
CA PRO A 56 -6.43 -9.34 -7.51
C PRO A 56 -6.30 -10.42 -6.43
N GLY A 57 -5.30 -10.30 -5.55
CA GLY A 57 -5.08 -11.21 -4.44
C GLY A 57 -6.12 -11.07 -3.30
N SER A 58 -6.35 -12.15 -2.53
CA SER A 58 -7.27 -12.14 -1.39
C SER A 58 -6.54 -11.88 -0.07
N THR A 59 -6.51 -10.62 0.30
CA THR A 59 -5.91 -10.13 1.55
C THR A 59 -6.96 -9.33 2.33
N ALA A 60 -7.10 -9.59 3.62
CA ALA A 60 -7.95 -8.84 4.54
C ALA A 60 -7.11 -8.13 5.59
N HIS A 61 -7.63 -7.00 6.10
CA HIS A 61 -7.00 -6.25 7.18
C HIS A 61 -8.03 -5.88 8.26
N ILE A 62 -7.61 -5.97 9.51
CA ILE A 62 -8.38 -5.59 10.68
C ILE A 62 -7.54 -4.66 11.55
N SER A 63 -8.12 -3.51 11.90
CA SER A 63 -7.58 -2.53 12.84
C SER A 63 -8.48 -2.42 14.05
N VAL A 64 -7.93 -2.46 15.26
CA VAL A 64 -8.68 -2.38 16.51
C VAL A 64 -7.99 -1.43 17.48
N ILE A 65 -8.79 -0.62 18.17
CA ILE A 65 -8.38 0.14 19.36
C ILE A 65 -9.44 -0.08 20.42
N ASP A 66 -9.04 -0.49 21.62
CA ASP A 66 -9.96 -0.66 22.75
C ASP A 66 -10.13 0.62 23.59
N ALA A 67 -11.02 0.57 24.57
CA ALA A 67 -11.32 1.69 25.46
C ALA A 67 -10.11 2.11 26.31
N GLU A 68 -9.21 1.19 26.62
CA GLU A 68 -7.99 1.42 27.36
C GLU A 68 -6.88 2.04 26.49
N GLY A 69 -7.07 2.04 25.15
CA GLY A 69 -6.11 2.56 24.19
C GLY A 69 -5.12 1.52 23.68
N ASN A 70 -5.33 0.21 23.98
CA ASN A 70 -4.54 -0.83 23.34
C ASN A 70 -4.88 -0.88 21.85
N ALA A 71 -3.86 -1.03 21.03
CA ALA A 71 -3.98 -0.95 19.58
C ALA A 71 -3.45 -2.23 18.92
N ALA A 72 -4.20 -2.77 17.97
CA ALA A 72 -3.81 -3.97 17.23
C ALA A 72 -4.13 -3.82 15.73
N ALA A 73 -3.19 -4.25 14.90
CA ALA A 73 -3.31 -4.30 13.44
C ALA A 73 -2.94 -5.69 12.96
N ILE A 74 -3.83 -6.34 12.21
CA ILE A 74 -3.56 -7.65 11.63
C ILE A 74 -3.92 -7.65 10.14
N THR A 75 -2.98 -8.11 9.31
CA THR A 75 -3.22 -8.37 7.90
C THR A 75 -3.07 -9.86 7.64
N LEU A 76 -4.08 -10.46 7.03
CA LEU A 76 -4.17 -11.88 6.73
C LEU A 76 -4.28 -12.07 5.22
N SER A 77 -3.52 -13.01 4.69
CA SER A 77 -3.55 -13.34 3.27
C SER A 77 -3.27 -14.81 3.05
N HIS A 78 -3.88 -15.39 2.03
CA HIS A 78 -3.45 -16.66 1.45
C HIS A 78 -3.01 -16.50 -0.01
N GLY A 79 -2.64 -15.27 -0.37
CA GLY A 79 -2.31 -14.89 -1.73
C GLY A 79 -3.53 -14.93 -2.62
N GLU A 80 -3.45 -15.63 -3.73
CA GLU A 80 -4.58 -15.94 -4.61
C GLU A 80 -5.20 -17.31 -4.27
N GLY A 81 -4.57 -18.06 -3.34
CA GLY A 81 -4.90 -19.45 -3.06
C GLY A 81 -4.37 -20.41 -4.12
N ASN A 82 -4.03 -21.63 -3.74
CA ASN A 82 -3.56 -22.65 -4.67
C ASN A 82 -4.65 -23.58 -5.21
N GLY A 83 -5.93 -23.30 -4.89
CA GLY A 83 -7.08 -24.10 -5.29
C GLY A 83 -7.26 -25.41 -4.51
N CYS A 84 -6.42 -25.68 -3.51
CA CYS A 84 -6.49 -26.89 -2.69
C CYS A 84 -6.94 -26.59 -1.26
N GLU A 85 -7.81 -27.42 -0.73
CA GLU A 85 -8.20 -27.44 0.67
C GLU A 85 -7.40 -28.52 1.41
N LEU A 86 -6.92 -28.21 2.62
CA LEU A 86 -6.30 -29.20 3.48
C LEU A 86 -7.37 -30.21 3.94
N PRO A 87 -7.22 -31.50 3.61
CA PRO A 87 -8.28 -32.49 3.83
C PRO A 87 -8.80 -32.51 5.26
N GLY A 88 -10.13 -32.42 5.42
CA GLY A 88 -10.83 -32.50 6.69
C GLY A 88 -10.76 -31.25 7.57
N THR A 89 -10.25 -30.13 7.08
CA THR A 89 -10.09 -28.91 7.89
C THR A 89 -10.89 -27.69 7.40
N GLY A 90 -11.31 -27.64 6.14
CA GLY A 90 -11.91 -26.46 5.50
C GLY A 90 -10.90 -25.32 5.25
N ILE A 91 -9.61 -25.56 5.43
CA ILE A 91 -8.56 -24.54 5.27
C ILE A 91 -8.05 -24.55 3.83
N LEU A 92 -8.23 -23.45 3.12
CA LEU A 92 -7.63 -23.21 1.81
C LEU A 92 -6.13 -22.95 1.96
N MET A 93 -5.33 -23.62 1.14
CA MET A 93 -3.88 -23.44 1.15
C MET A 93 -3.49 -22.17 0.36
N ASN A 94 -2.46 -21.48 0.84
CA ASN A 94 -1.89 -20.34 0.15
C ASN A 94 -1.05 -20.77 -1.08
N ASN A 95 -0.77 -19.79 -1.97
CA ASN A 95 0.11 -19.99 -3.14
C ASN A 95 1.40 -19.17 -3.04
N PHE A 96 1.81 -18.71 -1.86
CA PHE A 96 2.92 -17.75 -1.68
C PHE A 96 4.22 -18.16 -2.37
N LEU A 97 4.53 -19.46 -2.44
CA LEU A 97 5.75 -19.93 -3.12
C LEU A 97 5.67 -19.80 -4.66
N GLY A 98 4.47 -19.53 -5.21
CA GLY A 98 4.24 -19.29 -6.63
C GLY A 98 3.98 -17.80 -6.98
N GLU A 99 4.01 -16.90 -6.01
CA GLU A 99 3.79 -15.47 -6.24
C GLU A 99 5.11 -14.75 -6.56
N GLU A 100 5.27 -14.30 -7.79
CA GLU A 100 6.48 -13.59 -8.26
C GLU A 100 6.78 -12.34 -7.43
N ASP A 101 5.76 -11.63 -6.98
CA ASP A 101 5.86 -10.41 -6.17
C ASP A 101 6.57 -10.64 -4.82
N LEU A 102 6.55 -11.86 -4.30
CA LEU A 102 7.24 -12.26 -3.08
C LEU A 102 8.69 -12.69 -3.33
N PHE A 103 9.06 -12.89 -4.60
CA PHE A 103 10.38 -13.35 -5.02
C PHE A 103 11.03 -12.40 -6.03
N PRO A 104 11.44 -11.20 -5.62
CA PRO A 104 12.05 -10.22 -6.54
C PRO A 104 13.34 -10.73 -7.18
N ALA A 105 13.98 -11.77 -6.62
CA ALA A 105 15.12 -12.46 -7.22
C ALA A 105 14.72 -13.64 -8.14
N GLY A 106 13.43 -13.81 -8.43
CA GLY A 106 12.84 -14.86 -9.25
C GLY A 106 12.27 -16.03 -8.46
N LEU A 107 11.28 -16.70 -9.03
CA LEU A 107 10.69 -17.92 -8.47
C LEU A 107 11.80 -18.98 -8.26
N GLY A 108 11.75 -19.68 -7.13
CA GLY A 108 12.76 -20.66 -6.75
C GLY A 108 13.97 -20.08 -6.01
N SER A 109 14.06 -18.77 -5.82
CA SER A 109 15.11 -18.15 -4.99
C SER A 109 14.90 -18.35 -3.48
N PHE A 110 13.82 -19.05 -3.09
CA PHE A 110 13.52 -19.35 -1.69
C PHE A 110 14.57 -20.27 -1.06
N ILE A 111 15.09 -19.85 0.08
CA ILE A 111 16.03 -20.65 0.89
C ILE A 111 15.28 -21.14 2.13
N PRO A 112 15.20 -22.46 2.37
CA PRO A 112 14.57 -23.01 3.56
C PRO A 112 15.11 -22.38 4.86
N GLY A 113 14.21 -21.99 5.77
CA GLY A 113 14.56 -21.32 7.03
C GLY A 113 14.67 -19.80 6.94
N GLN A 114 14.64 -19.21 5.75
CA GLN A 114 14.54 -17.74 5.59
C GLN A 114 13.09 -17.27 5.67
N ARG A 115 12.90 -16.02 6.12
CA ARG A 115 11.59 -15.34 6.07
C ARG A 115 11.28 -14.98 4.64
N LEU A 116 10.04 -15.23 4.24
CA LEU A 116 9.50 -14.74 2.97
C LEU A 116 9.27 -13.23 3.05
N SER A 117 9.59 -12.50 1.99
CA SER A 117 9.22 -11.10 1.85
C SER A 117 7.69 -10.97 1.79
N THR A 118 7.17 -9.85 2.27
CA THR A 118 5.73 -9.55 2.18
C THR A 118 5.51 -8.07 1.94
N MET A 119 4.42 -7.74 1.25
CA MET A 119 3.92 -6.37 1.10
C MET A 119 2.91 -6.00 2.18
N MET A 120 2.46 -6.97 2.98
CA MET A 120 1.57 -6.72 4.12
C MET A 120 2.30 -5.84 5.14
N ALA A 121 1.69 -4.71 5.46
CA ALA A 121 2.27 -3.71 6.33
C ALA A 121 1.21 -3.20 7.32
N PRO A 122 0.76 -4.04 8.28
CA PRO A 122 -0.07 -3.55 9.37
C PRO A 122 0.71 -2.46 10.12
N THR A 123 0.07 -1.31 10.35
CA THR A 123 0.74 -0.08 10.78
C THR A 123 0.04 0.51 11.99
N ILE A 124 0.80 0.93 12.98
CA ILE A 124 0.35 1.76 14.10
C ILE A 124 1.15 3.05 14.08
N ILE A 125 0.46 4.18 14.20
CA ILE A 125 1.05 5.52 14.23
C ILE A 125 0.71 6.17 15.56
N GLU A 126 1.73 6.51 16.33
CA GLU A 126 1.62 7.37 17.49
C GLU A 126 1.90 8.81 17.07
N HIS A 127 0.90 9.67 17.17
CA HIS A 127 1.03 11.07 16.79
C HIS A 127 1.60 11.90 17.95
N PRO A 128 2.37 12.95 17.67
CA PRO A 128 2.87 13.86 18.71
C PRO A 128 1.78 14.50 19.58
N SER A 129 0.54 14.56 19.06
CA SER A 129 -0.64 15.04 19.78
C SER A 129 -1.19 14.05 20.82
N GLY A 130 -0.68 12.81 20.85
CA GLY A 130 -1.22 11.71 21.66
C GLY A 130 -2.33 10.92 20.97
N ALA A 131 -2.72 11.27 19.73
CA ALA A 131 -3.61 10.45 18.93
C ALA A 131 -2.91 9.17 18.47
N VAL A 132 -3.69 8.11 18.20
CA VAL A 132 -3.19 6.84 17.68
C VAL A 132 -4.00 6.44 16.45
N SER A 133 -3.32 6.11 15.37
CA SER A 133 -3.95 5.53 14.17
C SER A 133 -3.46 4.10 13.95
N VAL A 134 -4.39 3.19 13.70
CA VAL A 134 -4.12 1.79 13.37
C VAL A 134 -4.69 1.53 11.99
N LEU A 135 -3.87 1.05 11.07
CA LEU A 135 -4.29 0.88 9.68
C LEU A 135 -3.53 -0.22 8.95
N GLY A 136 -4.09 -0.63 7.84
CA GLY A 136 -3.47 -1.53 6.88
C GLY A 136 -4.39 -1.79 5.71
N SER A 137 -3.94 -2.60 4.76
CA SER A 137 -4.62 -2.76 3.47
C SER A 137 -4.52 -4.19 2.95
N GLY A 138 -5.50 -4.59 2.14
CA GLY A 138 -5.36 -5.64 1.15
C GLY A 138 -5.10 -5.05 -0.24
N GLY A 139 -4.56 -5.83 -1.20
CA GLY A 139 -4.39 -5.38 -2.58
C GLY A 139 -3.04 -5.67 -3.24
N ALA A 140 -2.38 -6.79 -2.91
CA ALA A 140 -1.11 -7.21 -3.49
C ALA A 140 -0.08 -6.06 -3.49
N ASN A 141 0.58 -5.76 -4.61
CA ASN A 141 1.59 -4.69 -4.72
C ASN A 141 1.09 -3.30 -4.36
N ARG A 142 -0.23 -3.05 -4.49
CA ARG A 142 -0.85 -1.75 -4.17
C ARG A 142 -1.01 -1.50 -2.67
N ILE A 143 -0.86 -2.52 -1.81
CA ILE A 143 -0.88 -2.37 -0.35
C ILE A 143 0.05 -1.25 0.11
N ARG A 144 1.27 -1.22 -0.40
CA ARG A 144 2.30 -0.23 -0.03
C ARG A 144 1.89 1.19 -0.35
N THR A 145 1.43 1.41 -1.58
CA THR A 145 1.05 2.75 -2.05
C THR A 145 -0.26 3.22 -1.47
N ALA A 146 -1.21 2.32 -1.24
CA ALA A 146 -2.47 2.63 -0.57
C ALA A 146 -2.24 3.10 0.87
N ILE A 147 -1.47 2.32 1.66
CA ILE A 147 -1.13 2.70 3.05
C ILE A 147 -0.37 4.03 3.08
N ALA A 148 0.66 4.19 2.24
CA ALA A 148 1.46 5.42 2.21
C ALA A 148 0.62 6.67 1.94
N GLN A 149 -0.34 6.60 1.02
CA GLN A 149 -1.20 7.74 0.68
C GLN A 149 -2.17 8.09 1.82
N VAL A 150 -2.77 7.07 2.48
CA VAL A 150 -3.64 7.30 3.63
C VAL A 150 -2.84 7.83 4.82
N VAL A 151 -1.64 7.31 5.08
CA VAL A 151 -0.74 7.85 6.12
C VAL A 151 -0.40 9.32 5.84
N CYS A 152 -0.07 9.69 4.59
CA CYS A 152 0.17 11.08 4.23
C CYS A 152 -1.07 11.95 4.46
N ALA A 153 -2.26 11.46 4.13
CA ALA A 153 -3.50 12.18 4.34
C ALA A 153 -3.81 12.41 5.82
N LEU A 154 -3.61 11.39 6.65
CA LEU A 154 -3.82 11.49 8.11
C LEU A 154 -2.77 12.40 8.79
N VAL A 155 -1.47 12.20 8.45
CA VAL A 155 -0.36 12.80 9.21
C VAL A 155 0.04 14.18 8.68
N LEU A 156 0.10 14.34 7.35
CA LEU A 156 0.57 15.60 6.73
C LEU A 156 -0.57 16.54 6.41
N ASP A 157 -1.71 16.01 5.96
CA ASP A 157 -2.87 16.85 5.59
C ASP A 157 -3.86 17.00 6.74
N GLY A 158 -3.75 16.19 7.80
CA GLY A 158 -4.61 16.23 8.98
C GLY A 158 -6.06 15.85 8.72
N LEU A 159 -6.33 15.01 7.72
CA LEU A 159 -7.67 14.57 7.37
C LEU A 159 -8.20 13.55 8.38
N GLU A 160 -9.52 13.55 8.57
CA GLU A 160 -10.20 12.49 9.32
C GLU A 160 -10.09 11.14 8.57
N PRO A 161 -10.16 9.98 9.27
CA PRO A 161 -9.98 8.66 8.66
C PRO A 161 -10.83 8.40 7.42
N ALA A 162 -12.10 8.74 7.44
CA ALA A 162 -13.01 8.53 6.30
C ALA A 162 -12.56 9.37 5.09
N GLU A 163 -12.27 10.65 5.30
CA GLU A 163 -11.79 11.55 4.25
C GLU A 163 -10.44 11.11 3.66
N ALA A 164 -9.54 10.64 4.52
CA ALA A 164 -8.23 10.12 4.10
C ALA A 164 -8.35 8.87 3.22
N ILE A 165 -9.31 7.98 3.52
CA ILE A 165 -9.60 6.76 2.75
C ILE A 165 -10.22 7.10 1.40
N GLU A 166 -11.11 8.10 1.34
CA GLU A 166 -11.84 8.52 0.14
C GLU A 166 -10.97 9.25 -0.88
N GLN A 167 -9.79 9.73 -0.49
CA GLN A 167 -8.87 10.38 -1.43
C GLN A 167 -8.56 9.50 -2.63
N GLY A 168 -8.53 10.11 -3.83
CA GLY A 168 -8.09 9.43 -5.05
C GLY A 168 -6.67 8.91 -4.93
N ARG A 169 -6.46 7.70 -5.39
CA ARG A 169 -5.17 7.01 -5.29
C ARG A 169 -4.44 6.98 -6.62
N ILE A 170 -3.12 6.92 -6.50
CA ILE A 170 -2.22 6.59 -7.59
C ILE A 170 -1.37 5.38 -7.22
N HIS A 171 -0.91 4.67 -8.23
CA HIS A 171 0.09 3.62 -8.10
C HIS A 171 1.08 3.73 -9.25
N VAL A 172 2.37 3.57 -8.97
CA VAL A 172 3.42 3.56 -10.00
C VAL A 172 4.14 2.23 -9.91
N GLU A 173 4.02 1.45 -10.96
CA GLU A 173 4.71 0.17 -11.08
C GLU A 173 5.04 -0.13 -12.53
N ASN A 174 6.21 -0.70 -12.81
CA ASN A 174 6.66 -1.08 -14.15
C ASN A 174 6.58 0.05 -15.19
N GLY A 175 6.72 1.30 -14.74
CA GLY A 175 6.61 2.48 -15.62
C GLY A 175 5.19 2.90 -15.97
N ILE A 176 4.18 2.29 -15.38
CA ILE A 176 2.77 2.67 -15.52
C ILE A 176 2.35 3.48 -14.29
N LEU A 177 1.70 4.61 -14.52
CA LEU A 177 0.99 5.38 -13.51
C LEU A 177 -0.49 5.03 -13.60
N SER A 178 -0.97 4.19 -12.70
CA SER A 178 -2.41 3.94 -12.53
C SER A 178 -3.00 4.99 -11.60
N ALA A 179 -4.16 5.56 -11.95
CA ALA A 179 -4.77 6.66 -11.19
C ALA A 179 -6.30 6.58 -11.16
N GLU A 180 -6.88 6.85 -9.99
CA GLU A 180 -8.34 7.04 -9.80
C GLU A 180 -8.73 8.46 -10.18
N SER A 181 -8.77 8.76 -11.49
CA SER A 181 -9.02 10.12 -12.00
C SER A 181 -10.33 10.72 -11.53
N PHE A 182 -11.34 9.90 -11.24
CA PHE A 182 -12.67 10.33 -10.78
C PHE A 182 -12.64 11.02 -9.39
N SER A 183 -11.72 10.67 -8.52
CA SER A 183 -11.60 11.21 -7.15
C SER A 183 -10.33 12.04 -6.90
N ILE A 184 -9.54 12.28 -7.95
CA ILE A 184 -8.42 13.22 -7.89
C ILE A 184 -8.93 14.62 -8.23
N PRO A 185 -8.79 15.62 -7.32
CA PRO A 185 -9.17 17.00 -7.62
C PRO A 185 -8.48 17.50 -8.90
N GLY A 186 -9.27 17.94 -9.89
CA GLY A 186 -8.75 18.35 -11.21
C GLY A 186 -8.46 17.21 -12.17
N GLY A 187 -8.78 15.96 -11.81
CA GLY A 187 -8.66 14.78 -12.66
C GLY A 187 -7.24 14.56 -13.18
N ALA A 188 -7.13 14.00 -14.38
CA ALA A 188 -5.85 13.72 -15.06
C ALA A 188 -4.96 14.97 -15.23
N GLY A 189 -5.55 16.18 -15.30
CA GLY A 189 -4.80 17.43 -15.40
C GLY A 189 -3.85 17.65 -14.22
N ASN A 190 -4.21 17.20 -13.03
CA ASN A 190 -3.35 17.30 -11.83
C ASN A 190 -2.27 16.19 -11.75
N LEU A 191 -2.26 15.25 -12.69
CA LEU A 191 -1.28 14.18 -12.77
C LEU A 191 -0.08 14.49 -13.68
N SER A 192 -0.07 15.66 -14.34
CA SER A 192 1.00 16.02 -15.30
C SER A 192 2.41 15.93 -14.71
N GLY A 193 2.61 16.36 -13.44
CA GLY A 193 3.86 16.16 -12.74
C GLY A 193 4.16 14.71 -12.38
N ALA A 194 3.14 13.91 -12.08
CA ALA A 194 3.30 12.49 -11.77
C ALA A 194 3.69 11.67 -13.01
N LEU A 195 3.24 12.08 -14.20
CA LEU A 195 3.59 11.44 -15.47
C LEU A 195 5.07 11.52 -15.81
N GLN A 196 5.83 12.43 -15.21
CA GLN A 196 7.28 12.47 -15.37
C GLN A 196 7.96 11.23 -14.77
N HIS A 197 7.26 10.52 -13.88
CA HIS A 197 7.74 9.33 -13.20
C HIS A 197 7.16 8.03 -13.78
N ALA A 198 6.47 8.13 -14.92
CA ALA A 198 5.89 6.99 -15.62
C ALA A 198 5.97 7.21 -17.15
N ARG A 199 5.80 6.14 -17.91
CA ARG A 199 5.76 6.17 -19.39
C ARG A 199 4.34 6.21 -19.91
N GLU A 200 3.41 5.67 -19.12
CA GLU A 200 2.03 5.47 -19.48
C GLU A 200 1.12 5.85 -18.32
N LEU A 201 -0.04 6.41 -18.63
CA LEU A 201 -1.12 6.67 -17.69
C LEU A 201 -2.26 5.68 -17.94
N GLU A 202 -2.61 4.94 -16.91
CA GLU A 202 -3.81 4.11 -16.87
C GLU A 202 -4.83 4.80 -15.94
N GLU A 203 -5.93 5.26 -16.53
CA GLU A 203 -6.98 5.97 -15.81
C GLU A 203 -8.13 5.05 -15.43
N PHE A 204 -8.49 5.09 -14.16
CA PHE A 204 -9.68 4.43 -13.63
C PHE A 204 -10.74 5.48 -13.36
N ASN A 205 -11.90 5.35 -14.01
CA ASN A 205 -13.02 6.28 -13.91
C ASN A 205 -14.07 5.83 -12.89
N GLU A 206 -13.88 4.66 -12.29
CA GLU A 206 -14.75 4.07 -11.29
C GLU A 206 -13.94 3.44 -10.15
N PRO A 207 -14.51 3.38 -8.93
CA PRO A 207 -13.88 2.67 -7.82
C PRO A 207 -13.67 1.20 -8.12
N GLY A 208 -12.52 0.65 -7.73
CA GLY A 208 -12.23 -0.75 -7.97
C GLY A 208 -11.25 -1.35 -6.96
N LEU A 209 -11.19 -2.67 -6.94
CA LEU A 209 -10.31 -3.45 -6.06
C LEU A 209 -8.82 -3.18 -6.32
N PHE A 210 -8.47 -2.66 -7.49
CA PHE A 210 -7.09 -2.47 -7.93
C PHE A 210 -6.26 -1.65 -6.92
N PHE A 211 -6.78 -0.52 -6.45
CA PHE A 211 -6.03 0.40 -5.57
C PHE A 211 -5.97 -0.03 -4.10
N GLY A 212 -6.26 -1.30 -3.81
CA GLY A 212 -6.28 -1.82 -2.45
C GLY A 212 -7.48 -1.35 -1.64
N GLY A 213 -7.45 -1.59 -0.33
CA GLY A 213 -8.49 -1.12 0.58
C GLY A 213 -7.91 -0.91 1.97
N VAL A 214 -7.79 0.36 2.40
CA VAL A 214 -7.22 0.71 3.70
C VAL A 214 -8.32 0.86 4.74
N HIS A 215 -8.22 0.09 5.82
CA HIS A 215 -9.12 0.21 6.96
C HIS A 215 -8.37 0.88 8.10
N VAL A 216 -9.02 1.83 8.77
CA VAL A 216 -8.41 2.66 9.81
C VAL A 216 -9.28 2.62 11.08
N ALA A 217 -8.65 2.38 12.23
CA ALA A 217 -9.15 2.76 13.53
C ALA A 217 -8.29 3.91 14.06
N HIS A 218 -8.91 4.93 14.64
CA HIS A 218 -8.21 6.12 15.13
C HIS A 218 -8.77 6.56 16.47
N ARG A 219 -7.88 6.82 17.42
CA ARG A 219 -8.18 7.41 18.71
C ARG A 219 -7.67 8.85 18.73
N LYS A 220 -8.58 9.79 18.93
CA LYS A 220 -8.25 11.23 19.04
C LYS A 220 -7.54 11.54 20.36
N PRO A 221 -6.88 12.68 20.48
CA PRO A 221 -6.22 13.09 21.74
C PRO A 221 -7.16 13.18 22.94
N ASP A 222 -8.44 13.48 22.72
CA ASP A 222 -9.49 13.54 23.74
C ASP A 222 -10.07 12.16 24.11
N GLY A 223 -9.56 11.08 23.47
CA GLY A 223 -9.97 9.71 23.68
C GLY A 223 -11.12 9.24 22.76
N ALA A 224 -11.74 10.10 21.97
CA ALA A 224 -12.79 9.71 21.04
C ALA A 224 -12.27 8.73 19.99
N LEU A 225 -13.06 7.68 19.74
CA LEU A 225 -12.76 6.67 18.74
C LEU A 225 -13.49 6.99 17.44
N VAL A 226 -12.81 6.90 16.33
CA VAL A 226 -13.37 7.02 14.99
C VAL A 226 -12.74 5.97 14.09
N GLY A 227 -13.45 5.56 13.04
CA GLY A 227 -12.94 4.57 12.11
C GLY A 227 -13.41 4.81 10.69
N GLY A 228 -12.70 4.19 9.74
CA GLY A 228 -13.08 4.19 8.33
C GLY A 228 -12.81 2.83 7.69
N GLY A 229 -13.80 2.34 6.95
CA GLY A 229 -13.67 1.18 6.09
C GLY A 229 -13.62 1.60 4.63
N ASP A 230 -12.71 1.03 3.87
CA ASP A 230 -12.50 1.39 2.47
C ASP A 230 -13.60 0.78 1.58
N PHE A 231 -14.35 1.65 0.91
CA PHE A 231 -15.41 1.25 -0.01
C PHE A 231 -14.92 0.41 -1.20
N ARG A 232 -13.64 0.55 -1.59
CA ARG A 232 -13.02 -0.22 -2.68
C ARG A 232 -13.00 -1.72 -2.42
N ARG A 233 -13.05 -2.10 -1.14
CA ARG A 233 -13.07 -3.51 -0.67
C ARG A 233 -14.20 -3.81 0.31
N ASN A 234 -15.31 -3.08 0.18
CA ASN A 234 -16.48 -3.24 1.05
C ASN A 234 -16.13 -3.21 2.55
N GLY A 235 -15.14 -2.39 2.90
CA GLY A 235 -14.70 -2.23 4.28
C GLY A 235 -15.73 -1.48 5.11
N THR A 236 -15.73 -1.77 6.40
CA THR A 236 -16.60 -1.12 7.38
C THR A 236 -15.84 -0.79 8.65
N ALA A 237 -16.37 0.14 9.43
CA ALA A 237 -15.95 0.41 10.80
C ALA A 237 -17.15 0.24 11.73
N ALA A 238 -16.92 -0.27 12.91
CA ALA A 238 -17.94 -0.43 13.95
C ALA A 238 -17.35 -0.09 15.31
N GLU A 239 -18.15 0.55 16.14
CA GLU A 239 -17.89 0.74 17.56
C GLU A 239 -18.72 -0.32 18.34
N VAL A 240 -18.06 -0.97 19.27
CA VAL A 240 -18.71 -1.98 20.14
C VAL A 240 -18.70 -1.43 21.57
N SER A 241 -19.88 -1.28 22.15
CA SER A 241 -20.10 -0.85 23.53
C SER A 241 -20.08 -2.02 24.51
#